data_af26684667a19ff541cd6333823995e6
#
_entry.id   af26684667a19ff541cd6333823995e6
#
_cell.length_a   1.000
_cell.length_b   1.000
_cell.length_c   1.000
_cell.angle_alpha   90.00
_cell.angle_beta   90.00
_cell.angle_gamma   90.00
#
_symmetry.space_group_name_H-M   'P 1'
#
loop_
_entity.id
_entity.type
_entity.pdbx_description
1 polymer ?
#
loop_
_entity_poly.entity_id
_entity_poly.type
_entity_poly.pdbx_seq_one_letter_code
_entity_poly.pdbx_strand_id
1 'polypeptide(L)'
;PLWLYDHSGITMSCGARVGQYADRWDSGCVGWIIALKETVMREMAEYVLDKNGERIRIEHKHEGAPSTWSYLTRALTDKTWRGRAVEAMKGDVELYDKMLTGDVYRYTLYEREPGDDEDDWNQLDSCWGFFGSDIEESGILYEIGYGFQEAVATGAYETGHAELRQISYYKF
;
A
#
# COMPACT_ATOMS: atom_id res chain seq x y z
N PRO A 1 18.16 -9.96 9.79
CA PRO A 1 17.70 -9.66 11.15
C PRO A 1 16.57 -8.64 11.14
N LEU A 2 15.68 -8.76 12.11
CA LEU A 2 14.66 -7.78 12.44
C LEU A 2 15.09 -7.03 13.70
N TRP A 3 15.08 -5.72 13.63
CA TRP A 3 15.43 -4.82 14.72
C TRP A 3 14.17 -4.11 15.19
N LEU A 4 13.90 -4.14 16.48
CA LEU A 4 12.83 -3.41 17.12
C LEU A 4 13.45 -2.28 17.94
N TYR A 5 12.82 -1.11 17.93
CA TYR A 5 13.09 0.02 18.80
C TYR A 5 11.81 0.38 19.54
N ASP A 6 11.90 0.46 20.88
CA ASP A 6 10.78 0.72 21.79
C ASP A 6 11.15 1.88 22.73
N HIS A 7 10.81 3.11 22.30
CA HIS A 7 10.99 4.32 23.10
C HIS A 7 9.84 5.28 22.81
N SER A 8 8.84 5.30 23.68
CA SER A 8 7.60 6.08 23.49
C SER A 8 6.78 5.71 22.24
N GLY A 9 7.04 4.57 21.67
CA GLY A 9 6.42 3.99 20.49
C GLY A 9 7.28 2.86 19.96
N ILE A 10 6.66 1.89 19.31
CA ILE A 10 7.35 0.72 18.76
C ILE A 10 7.56 0.93 17.26
N THR A 11 8.79 0.75 16.79
CA THR A 11 9.11 0.72 15.36
C THR A 11 10.00 -0.47 15.02
N MET A 12 9.98 -0.90 13.76
CA MET A 12 10.73 -2.05 13.28
C MET A 12 11.49 -1.74 12.00
N SER A 13 12.66 -2.36 11.87
CA SER A 13 13.43 -2.35 10.62
C SER A 13 14.10 -3.69 10.36
N CYS A 14 14.64 -3.88 9.15
CA CYS A 14 15.43 -5.05 8.82
C CYS A 14 16.79 -4.67 8.20
N GLY A 15 17.72 -5.62 8.20
CA GLY A 15 19.05 -5.46 7.62
C GLY A 15 20.08 -4.87 8.58
N ALA A 16 20.75 -3.76 8.20
CA ALA A 16 21.79 -3.17 9.02
C ALA A 16 21.24 -2.52 10.30
N ARG A 17 21.94 -2.66 11.40
CA ARG A 17 21.61 -2.01 12.67
C ARG A 17 22.12 -0.57 12.65
N VAL A 18 21.26 0.38 12.24
CA VAL A 18 21.62 1.79 12.05
C VAL A 18 20.62 2.73 12.71
N GLY A 19 20.99 4.00 12.87
CA GLY A 19 20.11 5.02 13.45
C GLY A 19 19.67 4.68 14.87
N GLN A 20 18.39 4.88 15.15
CA GLN A 20 17.78 4.55 16.45
C GLN A 20 17.92 3.07 16.84
N TYR A 21 17.99 2.17 15.87
CA TYR A 21 18.19 0.73 16.12
C TYR A 21 19.61 0.38 16.57
N ALA A 22 20.57 1.32 16.54
CA ALA A 22 21.91 1.14 17.10
C ALA A 22 21.97 1.39 18.61
N ASP A 23 20.92 1.95 19.18
CA ASP A 23 20.79 2.12 20.63
C ASP A 23 20.86 0.76 21.35
N ARG A 24 21.45 0.74 22.54
CA ARG A 24 21.63 -0.50 23.31
C ARG A 24 20.53 -0.74 24.33
N TRP A 25 19.80 0.30 24.71
CA TRP A 25 18.82 0.25 25.76
C TRP A 25 17.41 -0.02 25.22
N ASP A 26 17.07 0.72 24.16
CA ASP A 26 15.71 0.73 23.61
C ASP A 26 15.57 -0.07 22.33
N SER A 27 16.67 -0.73 21.88
CA SER A 27 16.62 -1.56 20.66
C SER A 27 17.24 -2.94 20.82
N GLY A 28 16.66 -3.91 20.12
CA GLY A 28 17.12 -5.28 20.10
C GLY A 28 16.79 -6.01 18.80
N CYS A 29 17.52 -7.09 18.55
CA CYS A 29 17.17 -8.05 17.51
C CYS A 29 16.02 -8.93 18.04
N VAL A 30 14.89 -8.91 17.36
CA VAL A 30 13.69 -9.68 17.74
C VAL A 30 13.48 -10.92 16.88
N GLY A 31 14.25 -11.07 15.81
CA GLY A 31 14.13 -12.24 14.94
C GLY A 31 14.73 -12.05 13.55
N TRP A 32 14.18 -12.80 12.62
CA TRP A 32 14.65 -12.85 11.24
C TRP A 32 13.47 -12.97 10.32
N ILE A 33 13.46 -12.19 9.23
CA ILE A 33 12.59 -12.43 8.08
C ILE A 33 13.37 -13.31 7.10
N ILE A 34 12.69 -14.31 6.54
CA ILE A 34 13.31 -15.34 5.70
C ILE A 34 12.49 -15.48 4.41
N ALA A 35 13.15 -15.49 3.28
CA ALA A 35 12.55 -15.84 1.99
C ALA A 35 13.20 -17.13 1.45
N LEU A 36 12.38 -18.13 1.14
CA LEU A 36 12.85 -19.36 0.52
C LEU A 36 13.04 -19.13 -0.98
N LYS A 37 14.19 -19.55 -1.52
CA LYS A 37 14.52 -19.39 -2.92
C LYS A 37 13.42 -19.92 -3.85
N GLU A 38 12.94 -21.13 -3.58
CA GLU A 38 11.94 -21.81 -4.39
C GLU A 38 10.61 -21.05 -4.40
N THR A 39 10.22 -20.49 -3.26
CA THR A 39 9.01 -19.66 -3.13
C THR A 39 9.16 -18.36 -3.91
N VAL A 40 10.27 -17.66 -3.74
CA VAL A 40 10.54 -16.41 -4.46
C VAL A 40 10.55 -16.63 -5.97
N MET A 41 11.22 -17.66 -6.44
CA MET A 41 11.29 -17.95 -7.88
C MET A 41 9.96 -18.39 -8.49
N ARG A 42 9.08 -18.99 -7.70
CA ARG A 42 7.74 -19.41 -8.13
C ARG A 42 6.74 -18.26 -8.16
N GLU A 43 6.78 -17.40 -7.12
CA GLU A 43 5.73 -16.41 -6.88
C GLU A 43 6.08 -15.02 -7.42
N MET A 44 7.36 -14.73 -7.61
CA MET A 44 7.82 -13.45 -8.12
C MET A 44 8.32 -13.61 -9.55
N ALA A 45 7.69 -12.90 -10.47
CA ALA A 45 8.12 -12.81 -11.85
C ALA A 45 8.43 -11.36 -12.21
N GLU A 46 9.39 -11.16 -13.10
CA GLU A 46 9.70 -9.83 -13.62
C GLU A 46 8.81 -9.50 -14.81
N TYR A 47 8.27 -8.29 -14.86
CA TYR A 47 7.61 -7.80 -16.06
C TYR A 47 8.63 -7.58 -17.18
N VAL A 48 8.28 -8.03 -18.39
CA VAL A 48 9.07 -7.71 -19.58
C VAL A 48 8.65 -6.31 -20.04
N LEU A 49 9.64 -5.43 -20.17
CA LEU A 49 9.42 -4.06 -20.64
C LEU A 49 9.71 -3.97 -22.13
N ASP A 50 9.00 -3.10 -22.82
CA ASP A 50 9.26 -2.72 -24.20
C ASP A 50 10.45 -1.72 -24.27
N LYS A 51 10.74 -1.25 -25.49
CA LYS A 51 11.82 -0.27 -25.76
C LYS A 51 11.61 1.10 -25.09
N ASN A 52 10.39 1.41 -24.64
CA ASN A 52 10.03 2.66 -23.97
C ASN A 52 9.99 2.49 -22.43
N GLY A 53 10.23 1.27 -21.91
CA GLY A 53 10.15 0.96 -20.49
C GLY A 53 8.74 0.60 -20.02
N GLU A 54 7.78 0.42 -20.94
CA GLU A 54 6.41 0.04 -20.61
C GLU A 54 6.24 -1.48 -20.51
N ARG A 55 5.35 -1.93 -19.62
CA ARG A 55 5.04 -3.36 -19.45
C ARG A 55 4.34 -3.91 -20.70
N ILE A 56 4.88 -4.96 -21.31
CA ILE A 56 4.26 -5.59 -22.48
C ILE A 56 2.98 -6.30 -22.05
N ARG A 57 1.86 -5.94 -22.67
CA ARG A 57 0.57 -6.60 -22.50
C ARG A 57 0.37 -7.70 -23.52
N ILE A 58 -0.25 -8.79 -23.11
CA ILE A 58 -0.63 -9.92 -23.95
C ILE A 58 -2.15 -10.01 -23.97
N GLU A 59 -2.72 -10.04 -25.17
CA GLU A 59 -4.14 -10.34 -25.36
C GLU A 59 -4.36 -11.84 -25.43
N HIS A 60 -5.27 -12.36 -24.63
CA HIS A 60 -5.75 -13.73 -24.68
C HIS A 60 -7.13 -13.74 -25.33
N LYS A 61 -7.20 -14.24 -26.55
CA LYS A 61 -8.45 -14.39 -27.29
C LYS A 61 -9.16 -15.67 -26.89
N HIS A 62 -10.44 -15.54 -26.56
CA HIS A 62 -11.31 -16.67 -26.22
C HIS A 62 -12.41 -16.77 -27.26
N GLU A 63 -12.70 -17.98 -27.74
CA GLU A 63 -13.78 -18.22 -28.68
C GLU A 63 -15.14 -18.03 -27.95
N GLY A 64 -15.95 -17.10 -28.43
CA GLY A 64 -17.28 -16.81 -27.87
C GLY A 64 -17.28 -16.00 -26.55
N ALA A 65 -16.13 -15.46 -26.12
CA ALA A 65 -16.02 -14.62 -24.93
C ALA A 65 -15.14 -13.38 -25.19
N PRO A 66 -15.26 -12.31 -24.36
CA PRO A 66 -14.36 -11.17 -24.43
C PRO A 66 -12.91 -11.57 -24.21
N SER A 67 -12.01 -10.90 -24.91
CA SER A 67 -10.57 -11.07 -24.71
C SER A 67 -10.18 -10.66 -23.29
N THR A 68 -9.26 -11.43 -22.71
CA THR A 68 -8.61 -11.07 -21.43
C THR A 68 -7.19 -10.60 -21.68
N TRP A 69 -6.62 -9.87 -20.70
CA TRP A 69 -5.30 -9.29 -20.82
C TRP A 69 -4.42 -9.71 -19.65
N SER A 70 -3.16 -10.00 -19.93
CA SER A 70 -2.11 -10.18 -18.92
C SER A 70 -0.85 -9.40 -19.30
N TYR A 71 0.07 -9.28 -18.35
CA TYR A 71 1.40 -8.76 -18.65
C TYR A 71 2.37 -9.91 -18.95
N LEU A 72 3.23 -9.69 -19.93
CA LEU A 72 4.32 -10.63 -20.20
C LEU A 72 5.31 -10.60 -19.02
N THR A 73 5.54 -11.76 -18.44
CA THR A 73 6.49 -11.93 -17.34
C THR A 73 7.55 -12.95 -17.69
N ARG A 74 8.69 -12.86 -17.03
CA ARG A 74 9.75 -13.86 -17.09
C ARG A 74 10.09 -14.34 -15.69
N ALA A 75 10.41 -15.62 -15.55
CA ALA A 75 10.86 -16.18 -14.29
C ALA A 75 12.17 -15.52 -13.83
N LEU A 76 12.33 -15.39 -12.53
CA LEU A 76 13.57 -14.94 -11.91
C LEU A 76 14.69 -15.94 -12.19
N THR A 77 15.89 -15.43 -12.34
CA THR A 77 17.11 -16.22 -12.53
C THR A 77 17.86 -16.37 -11.20
N ASP A 78 18.84 -17.27 -11.17
CA ASP A 78 19.76 -17.42 -10.02
C ASP A 78 20.56 -16.15 -9.72
N LYS A 79 20.62 -15.19 -10.64
CA LYS A 79 21.27 -13.90 -10.44
C LYS A 79 20.34 -12.84 -9.86
N THR A 80 19.04 -12.91 -10.14
CA THR A 80 18.08 -11.82 -9.82
C THR A 80 17.20 -12.10 -8.61
N TRP A 81 16.94 -13.37 -8.27
CA TRP A 81 16.00 -13.73 -7.22
C TRP A 81 16.35 -13.14 -5.85
N ARG A 82 17.66 -13.05 -5.49
CA ARG A 82 18.08 -12.52 -4.19
C ARG A 82 17.75 -11.04 -4.04
N GLY A 83 17.98 -10.25 -5.08
CA GLY A 83 17.62 -8.83 -5.09
C GLY A 83 16.13 -8.64 -4.84
N ARG A 84 15.31 -9.37 -5.60
CA ARG A 84 13.85 -9.32 -5.45
C ARG A 84 13.37 -9.78 -4.09
N ALA A 85 13.95 -10.85 -3.55
CA ALA A 85 13.63 -11.31 -2.20
C ALA A 85 13.95 -10.26 -1.13
N VAL A 86 15.10 -9.59 -1.25
CA VAL A 86 15.50 -8.53 -0.30
C VAL A 86 14.56 -7.33 -0.39
N GLU A 87 14.21 -6.89 -1.60
CA GLU A 87 13.25 -5.79 -1.81
C GLU A 87 11.88 -6.11 -1.20
N ALA A 88 11.35 -7.31 -1.48
CA ALA A 88 10.08 -7.74 -0.92
C ALA A 88 10.10 -7.81 0.60
N MET A 89 11.12 -8.46 1.18
CA MET A 89 11.25 -8.54 2.63
C MET A 89 11.38 -7.17 3.30
N LYS A 90 12.03 -6.20 2.67
CA LYS A 90 12.08 -4.82 3.16
C LYS A 90 10.70 -4.18 3.12
N GLY A 91 10.00 -4.28 2.00
CA GLY A 91 8.65 -3.76 1.86
C GLY A 91 7.68 -4.34 2.89
N ASP A 92 7.74 -5.65 3.15
CA ASP A 92 6.92 -6.31 4.17
C ASP A 92 7.20 -5.75 5.58
N VAL A 93 8.48 -5.50 5.90
CA VAL A 93 8.85 -4.93 7.21
C VAL A 93 8.46 -3.46 7.31
N GLU A 94 8.60 -2.68 6.26
CA GLU A 94 8.16 -1.28 6.21
C GLU A 94 6.63 -1.17 6.35
N LEU A 95 5.89 -2.07 5.72
CA LEU A 95 4.44 -2.14 5.88
C LEU A 95 4.04 -2.50 7.31
N TYR A 96 4.74 -3.47 7.89
CA TYR A 96 4.53 -3.85 9.28
C TYR A 96 4.89 -2.74 10.27
N ASP A 97 5.95 -1.98 9.98
CA ASP A 97 6.35 -0.81 10.76
C ASP A 97 5.26 0.28 10.75
N LYS A 98 4.68 0.57 9.58
CA LYS A 98 3.52 1.47 9.48
C LYS A 98 2.35 1.01 10.33
N MET A 99 2.09 -0.32 10.40
CA MET A 99 1.06 -0.88 11.27
C MET A 99 1.41 -0.67 12.76
N LEU A 100 2.66 -0.91 13.17
CA LEU A 100 3.11 -0.74 14.55
C LEU A 100 3.07 0.72 15.02
N THR A 101 3.41 1.65 14.13
CA THR A 101 3.40 3.09 14.40
C THR A 101 2.00 3.71 14.33
N GLY A 102 0.99 2.95 13.89
CA GLY A 102 -0.37 3.43 13.71
C GLY A 102 -0.55 4.29 12.45
N ASP A 103 0.35 4.19 11.48
CA ASP A 103 0.27 4.88 10.18
C ASP A 103 -0.65 4.11 9.22
N VAL A 104 -1.88 3.83 9.71
CA VAL A 104 -2.92 3.07 9.01
C VAL A 104 -4.18 3.90 8.93
N TYR A 105 -4.72 4.02 7.72
CA TYR A 105 -5.82 4.91 7.41
C TYR A 105 -7.03 4.16 6.86
N ARG A 106 -8.17 4.84 6.88
CA ARG A 106 -9.42 4.43 6.22
C ARG A 106 -10.04 5.64 5.54
N TYR A 107 -10.86 5.40 4.54
CA TYR A 107 -11.83 6.40 4.10
C TYR A 107 -13.25 5.98 4.49
N THR A 108 -14.12 6.98 4.57
CA THR A 108 -15.58 6.80 4.65
C THR A 108 -16.21 7.88 3.80
N LEU A 109 -17.07 7.47 2.88
CA LEU A 109 -17.82 8.37 2.02
C LEU A 109 -19.21 8.57 2.61
N TYR A 110 -19.64 9.81 2.62
CA TYR A 110 -20.97 10.21 3.03
C TYR A 110 -21.62 11.05 1.94
N GLU A 111 -22.92 10.96 1.81
CA GLU A 111 -23.71 11.88 1.01
C GLU A 111 -24.79 12.53 1.88
N ARG A 112 -25.21 13.73 1.45
CA ARG A 112 -26.34 14.45 2.02
C ARG A 112 -27.15 15.04 0.86
N GLU A 113 -28.46 14.84 0.89
CA GLU A 113 -29.33 15.44 -0.12
C GLU A 113 -29.58 16.93 0.15
N PRO A 114 -29.78 17.73 -0.91
CA PRO A 114 -30.13 19.14 -0.74
C PRO A 114 -31.47 19.29 0.00
N GLY A 115 -31.41 19.88 1.19
CA GLY A 115 -32.58 20.10 2.04
C GLY A 115 -32.63 19.25 3.29
N ASP A 116 -31.70 18.32 3.46
CA ASP A 116 -31.53 17.57 4.71
C ASP A 116 -30.93 18.46 5.81
N ASP A 117 -31.14 18.08 7.06
CA ASP A 117 -30.53 18.74 8.21
C ASP A 117 -28.99 18.59 8.15
N GLU A 118 -28.26 19.54 8.76
CA GLU A 118 -26.79 19.60 8.69
C GLU A 118 -26.10 18.33 9.23
N ASP A 119 -26.76 17.60 10.09
CA ASP A 119 -26.24 16.38 10.73
C ASP A 119 -26.74 15.08 10.02
N ASP A 120 -27.54 15.18 8.97
CA ASP A 120 -28.21 14.03 8.34
C ASP A 120 -27.37 13.50 7.17
N TRP A 121 -26.29 12.81 7.50
CA TRP A 121 -25.35 12.20 6.54
C TRP A 121 -25.57 10.71 6.38
N ASN A 122 -25.78 10.26 5.16
CA ASN A 122 -25.87 8.86 4.80
C ASN A 122 -24.49 8.32 4.40
N GLN A 123 -24.02 7.29 5.09
CA GLN A 123 -22.77 6.63 4.71
C GLN A 123 -22.98 5.80 3.44
N LEU A 124 -22.21 6.10 2.39
CA LEU A 124 -22.24 5.39 1.12
C LEU A 124 -21.27 4.21 1.09
N ASP A 125 -20.04 4.45 1.53
CA ASP A 125 -18.95 3.47 1.43
C ASP A 125 -17.89 3.71 2.49
N SER A 126 -17.12 2.68 2.81
CA SER A 126 -15.92 2.79 3.64
C SER A 126 -14.96 1.62 3.40
N CYS A 127 -13.68 1.92 3.40
CA CYS A 127 -12.63 0.90 3.36
C CYS A 127 -11.49 1.30 4.28
N TRP A 128 -10.81 0.32 4.87
CA TRP A 128 -9.68 0.53 5.78
C TRP A 128 -8.49 -0.34 5.38
N GLY A 129 -7.32 -0.07 5.99
CA GLY A 129 -6.11 -0.84 5.74
C GLY A 129 -5.17 -0.18 4.73
N PHE A 130 -5.26 1.13 4.58
CA PHE A 130 -4.34 1.93 3.77
C PHE A 130 -3.15 2.35 4.62
N PHE A 131 -1.95 2.11 4.15
CA PHE A 131 -0.72 2.36 4.90
C PHE A 131 0.02 3.58 4.37
N GLY A 132 0.32 4.53 5.28
CA GLY A 132 0.98 5.78 4.94
C GLY A 132 0.00 6.92 4.72
N SER A 133 0.41 8.12 5.12
CA SER A 133 -0.41 9.34 5.08
C SER A 133 -0.53 9.96 3.69
N ASP A 134 0.24 9.51 2.72
CA ASP A 134 0.14 9.98 1.34
C ASP A 134 -1.03 9.29 0.64
N ILE A 135 -1.99 10.10 0.18
CA ILE A 135 -3.21 9.61 -0.46
C ILE A 135 -2.94 8.87 -1.77
N GLU A 136 -1.94 9.32 -2.55
CA GLU A 136 -1.61 8.71 -3.83
C GLU A 136 -0.85 7.38 -3.61
N GLU A 137 0.14 7.39 -2.72
CA GLU A 137 0.96 6.21 -2.42
C GLU A 137 0.21 5.15 -1.62
N SER A 138 -0.73 5.54 -0.75
CA SER A 138 -1.51 4.62 0.08
C SER A 138 -2.48 3.73 -0.69
N GLY A 139 -2.84 4.13 -1.92
CA GLY A 139 -3.81 3.42 -2.75
C GLY A 139 -5.28 3.80 -2.50
N ILE A 140 -5.57 4.72 -1.58
CA ILE A 140 -6.95 5.19 -1.31
C ILE A 140 -7.64 5.66 -2.59
N LEU A 141 -6.92 6.39 -3.46
CA LEU A 141 -7.49 6.91 -4.70
C LEU A 141 -7.96 5.82 -5.66
N TYR A 142 -7.38 4.63 -5.60
CA TYR A 142 -7.80 3.52 -6.46
C TYR A 142 -9.08 2.84 -5.96
N GLU A 143 -9.33 2.89 -4.65
CA GLU A 143 -10.49 2.28 -4.02
C GLU A 143 -11.70 3.22 -3.99
N ILE A 144 -11.48 4.54 -3.86
CA ILE A 144 -12.54 5.55 -3.94
C ILE A 144 -13.10 5.56 -5.37
N GLY A 145 -14.42 5.48 -5.51
CA GLY A 145 -15.12 5.50 -6.81
C GLY A 145 -14.71 6.69 -7.68
N TYR A 146 -14.74 6.50 -9.00
CA TYR A 146 -14.17 7.41 -10.01
C TYR A 146 -14.58 8.88 -9.86
N GLY A 147 -15.83 9.17 -9.46
CA GLY A 147 -16.29 10.55 -9.24
C GLY A 147 -15.63 11.28 -8.10
N PHE A 148 -15.11 10.55 -7.12
CA PHE A 148 -14.43 11.13 -5.96
C PHE A 148 -12.93 11.31 -6.18
N GLN A 149 -12.32 10.52 -7.07
CA GLN A 149 -10.92 10.68 -7.46
C GLN A 149 -10.66 12.06 -8.06
N GLU A 150 -11.56 12.54 -8.93
CA GLU A 150 -11.45 13.86 -9.52
C GLU A 150 -11.64 14.95 -8.47
N ALA A 151 -12.58 14.80 -7.54
CA ALA A 151 -12.79 15.73 -6.45
C ALA A 151 -11.56 15.84 -5.53
N VAL A 152 -10.92 14.73 -5.20
CA VAL A 152 -9.68 14.72 -4.43
C VAL A 152 -8.53 15.36 -5.21
N ALA A 153 -8.35 15.01 -6.47
CA ALA A 153 -7.27 15.54 -7.31
C ALA A 153 -7.37 17.05 -7.56
N THR A 154 -8.58 17.59 -7.61
CA THR A 154 -8.84 19.02 -7.85
C THR A 154 -8.96 19.85 -6.57
N GLY A 155 -8.90 19.21 -5.38
CA GLY A 155 -9.15 19.90 -4.12
C GLY A 155 -10.57 20.42 -3.97
N ALA A 156 -11.52 19.95 -4.77
CA ALA A 156 -12.92 20.41 -4.78
C ALA A 156 -13.64 20.18 -3.44
N TYR A 157 -13.11 19.31 -2.59
CA TYR A 157 -13.57 19.10 -1.22
C TYR A 157 -13.29 20.28 -0.29
N GLU A 158 -12.36 21.21 -0.62
CA GLU A 158 -12.07 22.41 0.15
C GLU A 158 -13.15 23.50 -0.04
N THR A 159 -13.98 23.37 -1.05
CA THR A 159 -15.00 24.39 -1.37
C THR A 159 -16.35 24.20 -0.67
N GLY A 160 -16.40 23.38 0.35
CA GLY A 160 -17.52 23.36 1.31
C GLY A 160 -18.74 22.55 0.91
N HIS A 161 -18.69 21.73 -0.12
CA HIS A 161 -19.80 20.88 -0.53
C HIS A 161 -19.57 19.37 -0.44
N ALA A 162 -18.36 18.94 -0.26
CA ALA A 162 -18.05 17.63 0.30
C ALA A 162 -17.08 17.90 1.43
N GLU A 163 -17.60 18.05 2.64
CA GLU A 163 -16.74 17.95 3.79
C GLU A 163 -16.19 16.54 3.80
N LEU A 164 -15.01 16.34 3.16
CA LEU A 164 -14.09 15.28 3.53
C LEU A 164 -13.61 15.53 4.98
N ARG A 165 -14.57 15.90 5.83
CA ARG A 165 -14.40 15.87 7.26
C ARG A 165 -14.51 14.43 7.65
N GLN A 166 -13.35 13.88 7.86
CA GLN A 166 -13.02 12.64 8.49
C GLN A 166 -12.61 11.58 7.47
N ILE A 167 -11.40 11.74 7.00
CA ILE A 167 -10.51 10.62 7.25
C ILE A 167 -10.47 10.57 8.77
N SER A 168 -11.34 9.79 9.40
CA SER A 168 -11.33 9.61 10.84
C SER A 168 -10.13 8.76 11.16
N TYR A 169 -9.04 9.39 11.54
CA TYR A 169 -7.86 8.75 12.06
C TYR A 169 -8.21 8.12 13.39
N TYR A 170 -8.54 6.85 13.40
CA TYR A 170 -8.46 6.08 14.63
C TYR A 170 -7.04 5.59 14.75
N LYS A 171 -6.30 6.22 15.63
CA LYS A 171 -5.06 5.65 16.14
C LYS A 171 -5.48 4.51 17.08
N PHE A 172 -5.15 3.27 16.67
CA PHE A 172 -5.26 2.11 17.55
C PHE A 172 -4.10 2.09 18.54
#